data_f77c1e5a0d162cbd0472fce535a245e7
#
_entry.id   f77c1e5a0d162cbd0472fce535a245e7
#
_cell.length_a   1.000
_cell.length_b   1.000
_cell.length_c   1.000
_cell.angle_alpha   90.00
_cell.angle_beta   90.00
_cell.angle_gamma   90.00
#
_symmetry.space_group_name_H-M   'P 1'
#
loop_
_entity.id
_entity.type
_entity.pdbx_description
1 polymer ?
#
loop_
_entity_poly.entity_id
_entity_poly.type
_entity_poly.pdbx_seq_one_letter_code
_entity_poly.pdbx_strand_id
1 'polypeptide(L)'
;MISRIKKNVFLCVVFISLSLEAHRAPGVLTTIEWNKNIQRTEIIHRIHNHDAELGVAQIENLPLLSVNDAEGRARISLYVERNFTLLQNGKTQNIELIGAELVDDYIFIYQELAYELGKDISIRNTILREIYPKQINQVNLFVERNIKTLQFGENDMILHIKN
;
A
#
# COMPACT_ATOMS: atom_id res chain seq x y z
N MET A 1 70.18 36.47 5.69
CA MET A 1 69.17 36.10 6.73
C MET A 1 67.83 35.90 6.01
N ILE A 2 67.51 34.67 5.65
CA ILE A 2 66.35 34.38 4.75
C ILE A 2 65.22 33.88 5.60
N SER A 3 64.15 34.70 5.69
CA SER A 3 62.93 34.40 6.39
C SER A 3 62.11 33.40 5.56
N ARG A 4 61.85 32.20 6.13
CA ARG A 4 60.93 31.18 5.55
C ARG A 4 59.50 31.55 5.89
N ILE A 5 58.75 31.98 4.89
CA ILE A 5 57.31 32.11 4.98
C ILE A 5 56.67 30.72 4.89
N LYS A 6 56.09 30.24 5.99
CA LYS A 6 55.28 29.00 6.04
C LYS A 6 53.91 29.34 5.43
N LYS A 7 53.60 28.83 4.24
CA LYS A 7 52.26 28.83 3.67
C LYS A 7 51.41 27.78 4.41
N ASN A 8 50.48 28.21 5.29
CA ASN A 8 49.46 27.35 5.81
C ASN A 8 48.39 27.20 4.72
N VAL A 9 48.33 26.01 4.10
CA VAL A 9 47.24 25.61 3.24
C VAL A 9 46.10 25.13 4.14
N PHE A 10 45.07 25.95 4.29
CA PHE A 10 43.84 25.60 4.98
C PHE A 10 42.98 24.79 4.02
N LEU A 11 42.98 23.47 4.16
CA LEU A 11 42.15 22.56 3.37
C LEU A 11 40.71 22.61 3.91
N CYS A 12 39.86 23.42 3.32
CA CYS A 12 38.43 23.39 3.58
C CYS A 12 37.83 22.09 2.99
N VAL A 13 37.63 21.09 3.83
CA VAL A 13 36.82 19.92 3.47
C VAL A 13 35.36 20.33 3.56
N VAL A 14 34.76 20.61 2.41
CA VAL A 14 33.30 20.82 2.29
C VAL A 14 32.64 19.45 2.40
N PHE A 15 32.09 19.14 3.56
CA PHE A 15 31.15 18.01 3.71
C PHE A 15 29.87 18.37 2.97
N ILE A 16 29.73 17.93 1.73
CA ILE A 16 28.45 17.89 1.05
C ILE A 16 27.67 16.74 1.70
N SER A 17 26.85 17.04 2.69
CA SER A 17 25.82 16.14 3.19
C SER A 17 24.79 15.95 2.08
N LEU A 18 24.98 14.92 1.27
CA LEU A 18 23.92 14.37 0.42
C LEU A 18 22.88 13.79 1.37
N SER A 19 21.84 14.58 1.66
CA SER A 19 20.60 14.04 2.19
C SER A 19 20.05 13.10 1.13
N LEU A 20 20.38 11.79 1.24
CA LEU A 20 19.60 10.77 0.58
C LEU A 20 18.22 10.81 1.26
N GLU A 21 17.33 11.65 0.74
CA GLU A 21 15.91 11.40 0.91
C GLU A 21 15.65 10.06 0.22
N ALA A 22 15.61 9.01 1.03
CA ALA A 22 15.10 7.73 0.58
C ALA A 22 13.61 7.97 0.28
N HIS A 23 13.32 8.42 -0.96
CA HIS A 23 11.95 8.49 -1.45
C HIS A 23 11.39 7.09 -1.36
N ARG A 24 10.64 6.84 -0.30
CA ARG A 24 9.90 5.61 -0.13
C ARG A 24 8.94 5.51 -1.31
N ALA A 25 9.10 4.50 -2.14
CA ALA A 25 8.14 4.25 -3.21
C ALA A 25 6.75 4.01 -2.58
N PRO A 26 5.72 4.73 -3.04
CA PRO A 26 4.35 4.44 -2.62
C PRO A 26 4.04 2.97 -2.84
N GLY A 27 3.21 2.39 -1.97
CA GLY A 27 2.81 1.01 -2.10
C GLY A 27 1.72 0.64 -1.11
N VAL A 28 0.94 -0.37 -1.46
CA VAL A 28 -0.13 -0.91 -0.63
C VAL A 28 0.23 -2.31 -0.20
N LEU A 29 0.13 -2.57 1.10
CA LEU A 29 0.21 -3.93 1.62
C LEU A 29 -1.20 -4.42 1.94
N THR A 30 -1.59 -5.52 1.34
CA THR A 30 -2.84 -6.21 1.63
C THR A 30 -2.54 -7.55 2.30
N THR A 31 -3.22 -7.83 3.39
CA THR A 31 -3.19 -9.13 4.07
C THR A 31 -4.55 -9.80 3.93
N ILE A 32 -4.57 -11.09 3.59
CA ILE A 32 -5.79 -11.89 3.49
C ILE A 32 -5.61 -13.12 4.36
N GLU A 33 -6.49 -13.31 5.34
CA GLU A 33 -6.38 -14.40 6.29
C GLU A 33 -7.77 -14.93 6.71
N TRP A 34 -7.90 -16.25 6.86
CA TRP A 34 -9.08 -16.87 7.43
C TRP A 34 -9.05 -16.82 8.96
N ASN A 35 -9.96 -16.08 9.55
CA ASN A 35 -10.14 -16.00 10.99
C ASN A 35 -11.15 -17.06 11.46
N LYS A 36 -10.63 -18.15 12.01
CA LYS A 36 -11.44 -19.30 12.50
C LYS A 36 -12.38 -18.95 13.66
N ASN A 37 -12.04 -17.92 14.43
CA ASN A 37 -12.82 -17.55 15.63
C ASN A 37 -14.14 -16.89 15.25
N ILE A 38 -14.12 -16.04 14.21
CA ILE A 38 -15.30 -15.30 13.75
C ILE A 38 -15.87 -15.86 12.44
N GLN A 39 -15.24 -16.89 11.87
CA GLN A 39 -15.64 -17.54 10.60
C GLN A 39 -15.76 -16.53 9.46
N ARG A 40 -14.71 -15.71 9.29
CA ARG A 40 -14.58 -14.72 8.22
C ARG A 40 -13.19 -14.78 7.58
N THR A 41 -13.11 -14.53 6.28
CA THR A 41 -11.84 -14.16 5.66
C THR A 41 -11.67 -12.66 5.79
N GLU A 42 -10.68 -12.25 6.56
CA GLU A 42 -10.32 -10.85 6.78
C GLU A 42 -9.39 -10.39 5.66
N ILE A 43 -9.65 -9.20 5.13
CA ILE A 43 -8.83 -8.53 4.13
C ILE A 43 -8.49 -7.14 4.68
N ILE A 44 -7.20 -6.90 4.89
CA ILE A 44 -6.71 -5.68 5.52
C ILE A 44 -5.75 -4.98 4.55
N HIS A 45 -6.10 -3.77 4.15
CA HIS A 45 -5.25 -2.92 3.32
C HIS A 45 -4.56 -1.89 4.20
N ARG A 46 -3.24 -1.83 4.16
CA ARG A 46 -2.42 -0.81 4.81
C ARG A 46 -1.85 0.14 3.78
N ILE A 47 -2.17 1.41 3.89
CA ILE A 47 -1.75 2.48 2.99
C ILE A 47 -1.18 3.62 3.84
N HIS A 48 -0.08 4.23 3.38
CA HIS A 48 0.44 5.41 4.05
C HIS A 48 -0.55 6.59 3.91
N ASN A 49 -0.84 7.30 5.01
CA ASN A 49 -1.84 8.36 5.06
C ASN A 49 -1.67 9.38 3.94
N HIS A 50 -0.47 9.92 3.81
CA HIS A 50 -0.15 10.93 2.80
C HIS A 50 -0.39 10.44 1.36
N ASP A 51 0.01 9.20 1.05
CA ASP A 51 -0.18 8.62 -0.29
C ASP A 51 -1.67 8.43 -0.60
N ALA A 52 -2.45 8.00 0.40
CA ALA A 52 -3.90 7.83 0.27
C ALA A 52 -4.61 9.17 0.08
N GLU A 53 -4.30 10.18 0.90
CA GLU A 53 -4.88 11.53 0.84
C GLU A 53 -4.62 12.18 -0.52
N LEU A 54 -3.36 12.26 -0.94
CA LEU A 54 -2.98 12.89 -2.21
C LEU A 54 -3.52 12.12 -3.41
N GLY A 55 -3.36 10.78 -3.40
CA GLY A 55 -3.77 9.96 -4.53
C GLY A 55 -5.28 10.01 -4.77
N VAL A 56 -6.08 9.80 -3.72
CA VAL A 56 -7.55 9.81 -3.85
C VAL A 56 -8.07 11.22 -4.12
N ALA A 57 -7.51 12.27 -3.48
CA ALA A 57 -7.88 13.65 -3.77
C ALA A 57 -7.66 13.99 -5.25
N GLN A 58 -6.53 13.57 -5.82
CA GLN A 58 -6.23 13.80 -7.24
C GLN A 58 -7.19 13.04 -8.18
N ILE A 59 -7.52 11.78 -7.87
CA ILE A 59 -8.44 10.97 -8.67
C ILE A 59 -9.86 11.53 -8.63
N GLU A 60 -10.32 11.99 -7.47
CA GLU A 60 -11.67 12.53 -7.28
C GLU A 60 -11.77 14.04 -7.57
N ASN A 61 -10.68 14.69 -8.01
CA ASN A 61 -10.58 16.13 -8.26
C ASN A 61 -10.99 16.99 -7.05
N LEU A 62 -10.57 16.56 -5.86
CA LEU A 62 -10.80 17.27 -4.62
C LEU A 62 -9.62 18.20 -4.29
N PRO A 63 -9.85 19.40 -3.74
CA PRO A 63 -8.75 20.29 -3.36
C PRO A 63 -7.95 19.78 -2.16
N LEU A 64 -8.59 19.02 -1.29
CA LEU A 64 -8.02 18.44 -0.10
C LEU A 64 -8.82 17.21 0.33
N LEU A 65 -8.15 16.20 0.84
CA LEU A 65 -8.73 15.04 1.52
C LEU A 65 -7.91 14.79 2.78
N SER A 66 -8.56 14.51 3.90
CA SER A 66 -7.88 14.19 5.14
C SER A 66 -8.38 12.89 5.75
N VAL A 67 -7.44 11.99 6.08
CA VAL A 67 -7.74 10.75 6.83
C VAL A 67 -8.21 11.02 8.26
N ASN A 68 -7.97 12.22 8.80
CA ASN A 68 -8.47 12.62 10.12
C ASN A 68 -9.99 12.83 10.13
N ASP A 69 -10.58 13.13 8.97
CA ASP A 69 -12.01 13.30 8.82
C ASP A 69 -12.70 11.98 8.50
N ALA A 70 -13.89 11.76 9.05
CA ALA A 70 -14.68 10.56 8.78
C ALA A 70 -15.05 10.45 7.29
N GLU A 71 -15.37 11.58 6.64
CA GLU A 71 -15.64 11.63 5.21
C GLU A 71 -14.42 11.23 4.38
N GLY A 72 -13.22 11.74 4.73
CA GLY A 72 -11.98 11.38 4.05
C GLY A 72 -11.69 9.89 4.15
N ARG A 73 -11.82 9.29 5.33
CA ARG A 73 -11.66 7.84 5.51
C ARG A 73 -12.69 7.04 4.70
N ALA A 74 -13.95 7.48 4.68
CA ALA A 74 -14.99 6.82 3.90
C ALA A 74 -14.70 6.86 2.39
N ARG A 75 -14.26 8.00 1.86
CA ARG A 75 -13.89 8.15 0.44
C ARG A 75 -12.73 7.24 0.05
N ILE A 76 -11.68 7.21 0.87
CA ILE A 76 -10.52 6.34 0.66
C ILE A 76 -10.94 4.87 0.70
N SER A 77 -11.80 4.48 1.66
CA SER A 77 -12.30 3.11 1.78
C SER A 77 -13.11 2.68 0.56
N LEU A 78 -14.02 3.51 0.08
CA LEU A 78 -14.80 3.26 -1.12
C LEU A 78 -13.92 3.22 -2.39
N TYR A 79 -12.87 4.03 -2.44
CA TYR A 79 -11.88 3.98 -3.50
C TYR A 79 -11.15 2.62 -3.51
N VAL A 80 -10.70 2.15 -2.35
CA VAL A 80 -10.03 0.84 -2.20
C VAL A 80 -10.97 -0.29 -2.60
N GLU A 81 -12.23 -0.27 -2.17
CA GLU A 81 -13.26 -1.25 -2.55
C GLU A 81 -13.40 -1.38 -4.07
N ARG A 82 -13.43 -0.28 -4.82
CA ARG A 82 -13.51 -0.28 -6.28
C ARG A 82 -12.24 -0.80 -6.97
N ASN A 83 -11.09 -0.69 -6.31
CA ASN A 83 -9.77 -0.98 -6.89
C ASN A 83 -9.15 -2.29 -6.41
N PHE A 84 -9.89 -3.05 -5.60
CA PHE A 84 -9.52 -4.39 -5.16
C PHE A 84 -10.62 -5.39 -5.50
N THR A 85 -10.27 -6.48 -6.15
CA THR A 85 -11.23 -7.51 -6.53
C THR A 85 -10.61 -8.89 -6.32
N LEU A 86 -11.37 -9.79 -5.75
CA LEU A 86 -11.01 -11.17 -5.57
C LEU A 86 -11.95 -12.05 -6.38
N LEU A 87 -11.37 -12.99 -7.14
CA LEU A 87 -12.11 -13.99 -7.88
C LEU A 87 -11.73 -15.37 -7.33
N GLN A 88 -12.71 -16.24 -7.21
CA GLN A 88 -12.50 -17.65 -6.90
C GLN A 88 -13.17 -18.50 -7.98
N ASN A 89 -12.43 -19.42 -8.58
CA ASN A 89 -12.88 -20.22 -9.72
C ASN A 89 -13.45 -19.33 -10.87
N GLY A 90 -12.80 -18.19 -11.14
CA GLY A 90 -13.21 -17.22 -12.16
C GLY A 90 -14.44 -16.37 -11.82
N LYS A 91 -15.06 -16.54 -10.65
CA LYS A 91 -16.22 -15.76 -10.22
C LYS A 91 -15.80 -14.69 -9.22
N THR A 92 -16.18 -13.43 -9.49
CA THR A 92 -15.97 -12.32 -8.56
C THR A 92 -16.69 -12.59 -7.24
N GLN A 93 -15.99 -12.35 -6.14
CA GLN A 93 -16.50 -12.51 -4.79
C GLN A 93 -17.07 -11.20 -4.28
N ASN A 94 -18.15 -11.28 -3.51
CA ASN A 94 -18.73 -10.12 -2.86
C ASN A 94 -17.97 -9.86 -1.55
N ILE A 95 -17.09 -8.87 -1.57
CA ILE A 95 -16.30 -8.44 -0.42
C ILE A 95 -17.08 -7.34 0.28
N GLU A 96 -17.30 -7.48 1.58
CA GLU A 96 -17.98 -6.49 2.41
C GLU A 96 -16.96 -5.49 2.97
N LEU A 97 -17.20 -4.19 2.78
CA LEU A 97 -16.41 -3.12 3.39
C LEU A 97 -16.87 -2.92 4.84
N ILE A 98 -15.98 -3.12 5.79
CA ILE A 98 -16.28 -3.02 7.24
C ILE A 98 -15.99 -1.61 7.76
N GLY A 99 -14.85 -1.03 7.38
CA GLY A 99 -14.47 0.30 7.82
C GLY A 99 -13.00 0.61 7.66
N ALA A 100 -12.58 1.69 8.31
CA ALA A 100 -11.18 2.09 8.33
C ALA A 100 -10.80 2.72 9.66
N GLU A 101 -9.52 2.53 10.04
CA GLU A 101 -8.91 3.18 11.20
C GLU A 101 -7.54 3.75 10.87
N LEU A 102 -7.08 4.66 11.72
CA LEU A 102 -5.74 5.24 11.64
C LEU A 102 -4.85 4.62 12.72
N VAL A 103 -3.69 4.15 12.30
CA VAL A 103 -2.65 3.70 13.23
C VAL A 103 -1.33 4.30 12.75
N ASP A 104 -0.77 5.19 13.53
CA ASP A 104 0.44 5.94 13.20
C ASP A 104 0.30 6.68 11.84
N ASP A 105 1.22 6.45 10.93
CA ASP A 105 1.26 7.05 9.60
C ASP A 105 0.46 6.28 8.54
N TYR A 106 -0.41 5.35 8.95
CA TYR A 106 -1.14 4.47 8.04
C TYR A 106 -2.64 4.50 8.27
N ILE A 107 -3.39 4.47 7.17
CA ILE A 107 -4.80 4.08 7.17
C ILE A 107 -4.89 2.59 6.90
N PHE A 108 -5.65 1.90 7.77
CA PHE A 108 -6.02 0.50 7.63
C PHE A 108 -7.47 0.43 7.19
N ILE A 109 -7.74 -0.28 6.10
CA ILE A 109 -9.08 -0.48 5.56
C ILE A 109 -9.40 -1.96 5.66
N TYR A 110 -10.54 -2.25 6.30
CA TYR A 110 -10.99 -3.58 6.60
C TYR A 110 -12.12 -4.00 5.69
N GLN A 111 -11.95 -5.18 5.09
CA GLN A 111 -12.97 -5.85 4.29
C GLN A 111 -13.07 -7.31 4.72
N GLU A 112 -14.21 -7.95 4.45
CA GLU A 112 -14.46 -9.34 4.84
C GLU A 112 -15.19 -10.14 3.76
N LEU A 113 -14.99 -11.48 3.84
CA LEU A 113 -15.81 -12.49 3.18
C LEU A 113 -16.43 -13.42 4.21
N ALA A 114 -17.67 -13.86 3.99
CA ALA A 114 -18.42 -14.71 4.90
C ALA A 114 -17.97 -16.18 4.90
N TYR A 115 -16.85 -16.52 4.25
CA TYR A 115 -16.37 -17.90 4.11
C TYR A 115 -14.86 -17.94 3.89
N GLU A 116 -14.27 -19.13 4.07
CA GLU A 116 -12.87 -19.42 3.80
C GLU A 116 -12.61 -19.49 2.29
N LEU A 117 -11.52 -18.88 1.85
CA LEU A 117 -11.11 -18.94 0.44
C LEU A 117 -10.61 -20.35 0.08
N GLY A 118 -11.11 -20.86 -1.02
CA GLY A 118 -10.70 -22.14 -1.57
C GLY A 118 -9.48 -22.04 -2.49
N LYS A 119 -9.46 -22.91 -3.50
CA LYS A 119 -8.41 -22.95 -4.52
C LYS A 119 -8.74 -22.02 -5.70
N ASP A 120 -7.78 -21.85 -6.61
CA ASP A 120 -7.92 -21.04 -7.84
C ASP A 120 -8.38 -19.61 -7.57
N ILE A 121 -7.56 -18.87 -6.83
CA ILE A 121 -7.80 -17.49 -6.48
C ILE A 121 -7.10 -16.58 -7.49
N SER A 122 -7.82 -15.57 -7.98
CA SER A 122 -7.25 -14.47 -8.75
C SER A 122 -7.52 -13.17 -8.00
N ILE A 123 -6.52 -12.30 -7.95
CA ILE A 123 -6.61 -11.01 -7.27
C ILE A 123 -6.30 -9.92 -8.28
N ARG A 124 -7.18 -8.91 -8.35
CA ARG A 124 -6.93 -7.63 -9.00
C ARG A 124 -6.62 -6.59 -7.93
N ASN A 125 -5.49 -5.91 -8.06
CA ASN A 125 -5.11 -4.83 -7.15
C ASN A 125 -4.53 -3.67 -7.94
N THR A 126 -5.34 -2.62 -8.12
CA THR A 126 -4.97 -1.40 -8.84
C THR A 126 -4.97 -0.16 -7.94
N ILE A 127 -5.01 -0.35 -6.61
CA ILE A 127 -5.08 0.73 -5.63
C ILE A 127 -3.93 1.71 -5.84
N LEU A 128 -4.24 3.00 -6.04
CA LEU A 128 -3.34 4.14 -6.26
C LEU A 128 -2.40 4.04 -7.49
N ARG A 129 -2.54 3.02 -8.33
CA ARG A 129 -1.64 2.83 -9.47
C ARG A 129 -1.90 3.81 -10.64
N GLU A 130 -3.05 4.44 -10.67
CA GLU A 130 -3.37 5.53 -11.60
C GLU A 130 -2.47 6.76 -11.36
N ILE A 131 -2.14 7.02 -10.09
CA ILE A 131 -1.32 8.16 -9.66
C ILE A 131 0.15 7.75 -9.52
N TYR A 132 0.41 6.55 -9.01
CA TYR A 132 1.75 6.03 -8.77
C TYR A 132 2.01 4.78 -9.62
N PRO A 133 2.17 4.89 -10.95
CA PRO A 133 2.25 3.73 -11.85
C PRO A 133 3.43 2.79 -11.55
N LYS A 134 4.50 3.30 -10.94
CA LYS A 134 5.68 2.51 -10.56
C LYS A 134 5.60 1.90 -9.15
N GLN A 135 4.52 2.16 -8.41
CA GLN A 135 4.37 1.54 -7.09
C GLN A 135 4.21 0.02 -7.22
N ILE A 136 4.62 -0.68 -6.17
CA ILE A 136 4.41 -2.12 -6.05
C ILE A 136 3.38 -2.35 -4.95
N ASN A 137 2.23 -2.89 -5.31
CA ASN A 137 1.25 -3.36 -4.33
C ASN A 137 1.54 -4.81 -4.00
N GLN A 138 1.59 -5.13 -2.72
CA GLN A 138 1.84 -6.49 -2.24
C GLN A 138 0.59 -7.06 -1.60
N VAL A 139 0.29 -8.33 -1.91
CA VAL A 139 -0.76 -9.09 -1.25
C VAL A 139 -0.14 -10.32 -0.60
N ASN A 140 -0.33 -10.47 0.69
CA ASN A 140 0.04 -11.65 1.46
C ASN A 140 -1.23 -12.46 1.74
N LEU A 141 -1.33 -13.63 1.17
CA LEU A 141 -2.41 -14.57 1.43
C LEU A 141 -1.92 -15.65 2.39
N PHE A 142 -2.55 -15.73 3.56
CA PHE A 142 -2.29 -16.75 4.56
C PHE A 142 -3.14 -17.98 4.28
N VAL A 143 -2.50 -19.09 3.93
CA VAL A 143 -3.13 -20.38 3.67
C VAL A 143 -2.54 -21.41 4.63
N GLU A 144 -3.34 -21.87 5.58
CA GLU A 144 -2.91 -22.79 6.65
C GLU A 144 -1.69 -22.24 7.42
N ARG A 145 -0.49 -22.81 7.17
CA ARG A 145 0.78 -22.41 7.79
C ARG A 145 1.72 -21.69 6.82
N ASN A 146 1.28 -21.41 5.60
CA ASN A 146 2.08 -20.84 4.55
C ASN A 146 1.59 -19.43 4.19
N ILE A 147 2.51 -18.60 3.75
CA ILE A 147 2.19 -17.29 3.20
C ILE A 147 2.52 -17.31 1.71
N LYS A 148 1.54 -16.99 0.89
CA LYS A 148 1.75 -16.75 -0.54
C LYS A 148 1.74 -15.24 -0.78
N THR A 149 2.84 -14.74 -1.31
CA THR A 149 3.00 -13.31 -1.60
C THR A 149 2.87 -13.06 -3.09
N LEU A 150 1.99 -12.13 -3.46
CA LEU A 150 1.86 -11.59 -4.81
C LEU A 150 2.34 -10.13 -4.81
N GLN A 151 3.09 -9.76 -5.86
CA GLN A 151 3.53 -8.38 -6.08
C GLN A 151 2.99 -7.88 -7.41
N PHE A 152 2.21 -6.80 -7.36
CA PHE A 152 1.60 -6.15 -8.51
C PHE A 152 2.48 -4.97 -8.93
N GLY A 153 3.28 -5.17 -9.96
CA GLY A 153 4.12 -4.16 -10.58
C GLY A 153 3.42 -3.43 -11.73
N GLU A 154 4.16 -2.65 -12.51
CA GLU A 154 3.63 -1.72 -13.52
C GLU A 154 2.64 -2.35 -14.51
N ASN A 155 2.85 -3.60 -14.90
CA ASN A 155 2.04 -4.31 -15.90
C ASN A 155 1.08 -5.34 -15.28
N ASP A 156 1.13 -5.55 -13.96
CA ASP A 156 0.38 -6.61 -13.30
C ASP A 156 -0.90 -6.05 -12.69
N MET A 157 -2.03 -6.26 -13.36
CA MET A 157 -3.33 -5.89 -12.80
C MET A 157 -4.02 -7.05 -12.10
N ILE A 158 -3.86 -8.28 -12.62
CA ILE A 158 -4.47 -9.49 -12.08
C ILE A 158 -3.40 -10.56 -11.97
N LEU A 159 -3.26 -11.13 -10.77
CA LEU A 159 -2.37 -12.26 -10.51
C LEU A 159 -3.17 -13.46 -10.01
N HIS A 160 -2.67 -14.67 -10.35
CA HIS A 160 -3.35 -15.92 -10.06
C HIS A 160 -2.56 -16.74 -9.06
N ILE A 161 -3.27 -17.35 -8.12
CA ILE A 161 -2.75 -18.33 -7.19
C ILE A 161 -3.43 -19.65 -7.50
N LYS A 162 -2.66 -20.62 -8.02
CA LYS A 162 -3.08 -22.02 -8.16
C LYS A 162 -2.56 -22.80 -6.95
N ASN A 163 -3.42 -23.50 -6.29
CA ASN A 163 -3.09 -24.43 -5.20
C ASN A 163 -3.07 -25.88 -5.71
#